data_a3bff0b9ae97313e4863d42ed81c0a2d
#
_entry.id   a3bff0b9ae97313e4863d42ed81c0a2d
#
_cell.length_a   1.000
_cell.length_b   1.000
_cell.length_c   1.000
_cell.angle_alpha   90.00
_cell.angle_beta   90.00
_cell.angle_gamma   90.00
#
_symmetry.space_group_name_H-M   'P 1'
#
loop_
_entity.id
_entity.type
_entity.pdbx_description
1 polymer ?
#
loop_
_entity_poly.entity_id
_entity_poly.type
_entity_poly.pdbx_seq_one_letter_code
_entity_poly.pdbx_strand_id
1 'polypeptide(L)' 'MSFEGTIDTLKTEHQALENAIEKAEKRPQPDEIEIACLKKQKLRIKDEMADMAVA' A
#
# COMPACT_ATOMS: atom_id res chain seq x y z
N MET A 1 -3.05 16.47 -8.53
CA MET A 1 -2.05 16.19 -9.14
C MET A 1 -1.79 14.90 -9.64
N SER A 2 -2.13 14.77 -10.79
CA SER A 2 -2.13 13.51 -11.37
C SER A 2 -0.81 13.02 -11.79
N PHE A 3 0.16 13.86 -11.77
CA PHE A 3 1.43 13.36 -12.16
C PHE A 3 2.05 12.51 -11.17
N GLU A 4 1.45 12.45 -10.02
CA GLU A 4 2.03 11.68 -8.99
C GLU A 4 1.92 10.23 -9.20
N GLY A 5 1.34 9.81 -10.26
CA GLY A 5 1.29 8.39 -10.56
C GLY A 5 2.61 7.81 -10.97
N THR A 6 3.71 8.41 -10.59
CA THR A 6 5.00 7.85 -10.93
C THR A 6 5.33 6.68 -10.02
N ILE A 7 6.28 5.88 -10.46
CA ILE A 7 6.70 4.73 -9.68
C ILE A 7 7.26 5.16 -8.34
N ASP A 8 7.96 6.28 -8.29
CA ASP A 8 8.48 6.78 -7.03
C ASP A 8 7.37 7.04 -6.03
N THR A 9 6.32 7.73 -6.47
CA THR A 9 5.19 8.01 -5.60
C THR A 9 4.52 6.73 -5.14
N LEU A 10 4.35 5.79 -6.05
CA LEU A 10 3.73 4.52 -5.69
C LEU A 10 4.58 3.73 -4.71
N LYS A 11 5.89 3.77 -4.87
CA LYS A 11 6.77 3.10 -3.92
C LYS A 11 6.64 3.70 -2.53
N THR A 12 6.56 5.02 -2.45
CA THR A 12 6.40 5.69 -1.17
C THR A 12 5.09 5.29 -0.52
N GLU A 13 4.02 5.27 -1.30
CA GLU A 13 2.72 4.86 -0.76
C GLU A 13 2.72 3.40 -0.35
N HIS A 14 3.37 2.56 -1.14
CA HIS A 14 3.46 1.14 -0.80
C HIS A 14 4.18 0.96 0.53
N GLN A 15 5.28 1.67 0.71
CA GLN A 15 6.03 1.58 1.96
C GLN A 15 5.21 2.09 3.14
N ALA A 16 4.48 3.18 2.93
CA ALA A 16 3.64 3.71 4.00
C ALA A 16 2.57 2.72 4.39
N LEU A 17 1.97 2.05 3.41
CA LEU A 17 0.97 1.05 3.71
C LEU A 17 1.56 -0.15 4.44
N GLU A 18 2.76 -0.58 4.05
CA GLU A 18 3.40 -1.68 4.76
C GLU A 18 3.65 -1.32 6.22
N ASN A 19 4.11 -0.09 6.46
CA ASN A 19 4.33 0.35 7.82
C ASN A 19 3.02 0.39 8.61
N ALA A 20 1.95 0.85 7.98
CA ALA A 20 0.66 0.90 8.63
C ALA A 20 0.15 -0.48 8.96
N ILE A 21 0.32 -1.43 8.05
CA ILE A 21 -0.10 -2.80 8.28
C ILE A 21 0.69 -3.40 9.44
N GLU A 22 1.98 -3.18 9.46
CA GLU A 22 2.81 -3.72 10.52
C GLU A 22 2.37 -3.18 11.88
N LYS A 23 2.13 -1.87 11.96
CA LYS A 23 1.69 -1.28 13.20
C LYS A 23 0.32 -1.82 13.62
N ALA A 24 -0.58 -1.99 12.66
CA ALA A 24 -1.90 -2.50 12.97
C ALA A 24 -1.83 -3.92 13.50
N GLU A 25 -0.94 -4.72 12.94
CA GLU A 25 -0.81 -6.10 13.37
C GLU A 25 -0.17 -6.23 14.75
N LYS A 26 0.62 -5.24 15.14
CA LYS A 26 1.29 -5.28 16.42
C LYS A 26 0.43 -4.77 17.56
N ARG A 27 -0.75 -4.26 17.26
CA ARG A 27 -1.63 -3.77 18.33
C ARG A 27 -2.11 -4.93 19.18
N PRO A 28 -2.40 -4.67 20.47
CA PRO A 28 -2.92 -5.72 21.33
C PRO A 28 -4.22 -6.31 20.78
N GLN A 29 -5.03 -5.49 20.15
CA GLN A 29 -6.26 -5.97 19.53
C GLN A 29 -6.29 -5.51 18.09
N PRO A 30 -5.68 -6.26 17.17
CA PRO A 30 -5.67 -5.86 15.77
C PRO A 30 -7.06 -5.86 15.19
N ASP A 31 -7.34 -4.83 14.40
CA ASP A 31 -8.62 -4.73 13.70
C ASP A 31 -8.46 -5.43 12.35
N GLU A 32 -9.07 -6.58 12.21
CA GLU A 32 -8.91 -7.36 10.99
C GLU A 32 -9.48 -6.63 9.79
N ILE A 33 -10.54 -5.85 10.00
CA ILE A 33 -11.13 -5.11 8.90
C ILE A 33 -10.17 -4.04 8.41
N GLU A 34 -9.56 -3.33 9.35
CA GLU A 34 -8.59 -2.31 8.98
C GLU A 34 -7.40 -2.92 8.25
N ILE A 35 -6.90 -4.03 8.78
CA ILE A 35 -5.75 -4.68 8.18
C ILE A 35 -6.10 -5.16 6.76
N ALA A 36 -7.29 -5.72 6.59
CA ALA A 36 -7.71 -6.16 5.27
C ALA A 36 -7.79 -5.01 4.29
N CYS A 37 -8.31 -3.86 4.74
CA CYS A 37 -8.37 -2.69 3.89
C CYS A 37 -6.99 -2.22 3.48
N LEU A 38 -6.07 -2.19 4.43
CA LEU A 38 -4.71 -1.76 4.14
C LEU A 38 -4.04 -2.71 3.17
N LYS A 39 -4.22 -4.00 3.35
CA LYS A 39 -3.63 -4.97 2.44
C LYS A 39 -4.22 -4.84 1.05
N LYS A 40 -5.50 -4.55 0.95
CA LYS A 40 -6.13 -4.37 -0.34
C LYS A 40 -5.53 -3.15 -1.06
N GLN A 41 -5.35 -2.06 -0.35
CA GLN A 41 -4.74 -0.88 -0.94
C GLN A 41 -3.30 -1.15 -1.37
N LYS A 42 -2.57 -1.88 -0.55
CA LYS A 42 -1.20 -2.22 -0.90
C LYS A 42 -1.16 -3.04 -2.19
N LEU A 43 -2.07 -3.98 -2.33
CA LEU A 43 -2.11 -4.80 -3.51
C LEU A 43 -2.43 -3.97 -4.76
N ARG A 44 -3.35 -3.00 -4.64
CA ARG A 44 -3.66 -2.15 -5.77
C ARG A 44 -2.46 -1.35 -6.22
N ILE A 45 -1.73 -0.79 -5.27
CA ILE A 45 -0.55 -0.02 -5.60
C ILE A 45 0.50 -0.90 -6.25
N LYS A 46 0.66 -2.10 -5.75
CA LYS A 46 1.61 -3.04 -6.33
C LYS A 46 1.23 -3.37 -7.77
N ASP A 47 -0.06 -3.55 -8.02
CA ASP A 47 -0.52 -3.82 -9.38
C ASP A 47 -0.23 -2.65 -10.29
N GLU A 48 -0.45 -1.43 -9.81
CA GLU A 48 -0.17 -0.26 -10.61
C GLU A 48 1.31 -0.14 -10.94
N MET A 49 2.15 -0.44 -9.97
CA MET A 49 3.58 -0.41 -10.23
C MET A 49 3.99 -1.46 -11.25
N ALA A 50 3.39 -2.63 -11.18
CA ALA A 50 3.68 -3.68 -12.14
C ALA A 50 3.26 -3.27 -13.54
N ASP A 51 2.10 -2.62 -13.65
CA ASP A 51 1.65 -2.13 -14.94
C ASP A 51 2.64 -1.16 -15.53
N MET A 52 3.11 -0.23 -14.73
CA MET A 52 4.06 0.76 -15.21
C MET A 52 5.37 0.12 -15.62
N ALA A 53 5.80 -0.88 -14.89
CA ALA A 53 7.06 -1.54 -15.19
C ALA A 53 6.98 -2.34 -16.48
N VAL A 54 5.80 -2.86 -16.80
CA VAL A 54 5.64 -3.66 -18.01
C VAL A 54 5.49 -2.78 -19.23
N ALA A 55 4.88 -1.64 -19.08
CA ALA A 55 4.66 -0.75 -20.19
C ALA A 55 5.96 -0.22 -20.73
#